data_e3b7b423cb6a48ec39b451d83e24761f
#
_entry.id   e3b7b423cb6a48ec39b451d83e24761f
#
_cell.length_a   1.000
_cell.length_b   1.000
_cell.length_c   1.000
_cell.angle_alpha   90.00
_cell.angle_beta   90.00
_cell.angle_gamma   90.00
#
_symmetry.space_group_name_H-M   'P 1'
#
loop_
_entity.id
_entity.type
_entity.pdbx_description
1 polymer ?
#
loop_
_entity_poly.entity_id
_entity_poly.type
_entity_poly.pdbx_seq_one_letter_code
_entity_poly.pdbx_strand_id
1 'polypeptide(L)'
;MDHDEFARRAEALRARLYRTAYLYLGSEADALEAVDEGVYQALRALRQLREPAFFETWLTRIVLNECHRELRRRRRLAGEEALPESAGPDAYDALPLKEAVRRLPEDLRAVVILRYFAGYTQAETARALNIPQGTAATRQRRALQLLRLELGEEGDP
;
A
#
# COMPACT_ATOMS: atom_id res chain seq x y z
N MET A 1 17.26 -1.28 -18.72
CA MET A 1 17.39 -0.06 -17.91
C MET A 1 18.68 -0.10 -17.14
N ASP A 2 19.48 0.91 -17.21
CA ASP A 2 20.72 0.90 -16.49
C ASP A 2 20.54 1.51 -15.12
N HIS A 3 21.58 1.52 -14.30
CA HIS A 3 21.48 1.98 -12.94
C HIS A 3 21.20 3.46 -12.82
N ASP A 4 21.68 4.25 -13.73
CA ASP A 4 21.46 5.68 -13.65
C ASP A 4 19.99 5.99 -13.94
N GLU A 5 19.41 5.29 -14.89
CA GLU A 5 18.02 5.52 -15.21
C GLU A 5 17.18 4.99 -14.07
N PHE A 6 17.56 3.86 -13.47
CA PHE A 6 16.81 3.31 -12.35
C PHE A 6 16.80 4.36 -11.23
N ALA A 7 17.97 4.90 -10.88
CA ALA A 7 18.05 5.86 -9.77
C ALA A 7 17.19 7.07 -10.01
N ARG A 8 17.20 7.58 -11.24
CA ARG A 8 16.44 8.75 -11.55
C ARG A 8 14.94 8.48 -11.46
N ARG A 9 14.52 7.34 -11.99
CA ARG A 9 13.11 7.02 -12.00
C ARG A 9 12.61 6.65 -10.59
N ALA A 10 13.44 5.98 -9.80
CA ALA A 10 13.06 5.64 -8.45
C ALA A 10 12.94 6.89 -7.60
N GLU A 11 13.85 7.83 -7.79
CA GLU A 11 13.81 9.04 -7.01
C GLU A 11 12.57 9.85 -7.35
N ALA A 12 12.14 9.84 -8.59
CA ALA A 12 10.95 10.58 -8.98
C ALA A 12 9.70 10.01 -8.31
N LEU A 13 9.72 8.71 -7.94
CA LEU A 13 8.56 8.10 -7.35
C LEU A 13 8.65 8.06 -5.83
N ARG A 14 9.78 8.44 -5.26
CA ARG A 14 9.98 8.26 -3.84
C ARG A 14 8.93 8.87 -2.94
N ALA A 15 8.55 10.08 -3.19
CA ALA A 15 7.57 10.74 -2.34
C ALA A 15 6.23 10.03 -2.38
N ARG A 16 5.85 9.56 -3.57
CA ARG A 16 4.58 8.88 -3.71
C ARG A 16 4.64 7.52 -3.01
N LEU A 17 5.76 6.82 -3.15
CA LEU A 17 5.91 5.52 -2.51
C LEU A 17 5.90 5.68 -0.99
N TYR A 18 6.50 6.76 -0.49
CA TYR A 18 6.52 7.00 0.93
C TYR A 18 5.10 7.23 1.45
N ARG A 19 4.31 8.03 0.75
CA ARG A 19 2.96 8.32 1.19
C ARG A 19 2.12 7.04 1.23
N THR A 20 2.33 6.17 0.22
CA THR A 20 1.61 4.91 0.15
C THR A 20 2.04 4.02 1.33
N ALA A 21 3.33 3.92 1.59
CA ALA A 21 3.82 3.10 2.68
C ALA A 21 3.33 3.63 4.03
N TYR A 22 3.23 4.95 4.16
CA TYR A 22 2.78 5.53 5.40
C TYR A 22 1.32 5.18 5.67
N LEU A 23 0.52 5.09 4.62
CA LEU A 23 -0.88 4.73 4.82
C LEU A 23 -0.98 3.29 5.33
N TYR A 24 -0.05 2.44 4.95
CA TYR A 24 -0.08 1.08 5.42
C TYR A 24 0.47 0.98 6.82
N LEU A 25 1.55 1.66 7.12
CA LEU A 25 2.29 1.43 8.33
C LEU A 25 2.04 2.41 9.45
N GLY A 26 1.58 3.59 9.12
CA GLY A 26 1.28 4.59 10.14
C GLY A 26 2.48 5.15 10.91
N SER A 27 3.67 4.84 10.48
CA SER A 27 4.87 5.31 11.16
C SER A 27 5.83 5.85 10.12
N GLU A 28 6.32 7.04 10.31
CA GLU A 28 7.25 7.64 9.38
C GLU A 28 8.50 6.81 9.25
N ALA A 29 9.07 6.37 10.33
CA ALA A 29 10.29 5.62 10.29
C ALA A 29 10.11 4.30 9.55
N ASP A 30 9.01 3.60 9.82
CA ASP A 30 8.77 2.33 9.17
C ASP A 30 8.47 2.53 7.69
N ALA A 31 7.78 3.62 7.34
CA ALA A 31 7.47 3.89 5.94
C ALA A 31 8.76 4.17 5.16
N LEU A 32 9.64 4.95 5.75
CA LEU A 32 10.89 5.26 5.08
C LEU A 32 11.71 3.99 4.90
N GLU A 33 11.73 3.14 5.90
CA GLU A 33 12.48 1.93 5.82
C GLU A 33 11.89 0.99 4.79
N ALA A 34 10.59 0.88 4.69
CA ALA A 34 9.96 0.02 3.70
C ALA A 34 10.27 0.50 2.28
N VAL A 35 10.27 1.81 2.07
CA VAL A 35 10.59 2.34 0.76
C VAL A 35 12.05 2.08 0.42
N ASP A 36 12.94 2.33 1.38
CA ASP A 36 14.36 2.12 1.14
C ASP A 36 14.64 0.66 0.86
N GLU A 37 14.05 -0.24 1.62
CA GLU A 37 14.28 -1.65 1.42
C GLU A 37 13.68 -2.09 0.08
N GLY A 38 12.52 -1.57 -0.27
CA GLY A 38 11.90 -1.89 -1.54
C GLY A 38 12.73 -1.44 -2.73
N VAL A 39 13.28 -0.23 -2.64
CA VAL A 39 14.10 0.28 -3.73
C VAL A 39 15.38 -0.57 -3.84
N TYR A 40 15.93 -0.98 -2.73
CA TYR A 40 17.13 -1.80 -2.73
C TYR A 40 16.82 -3.15 -3.37
N GLN A 41 15.70 -3.78 -3.02
CA GLN A 41 15.32 -5.04 -3.58
C GLN A 41 15.06 -4.91 -5.10
N ALA A 42 14.47 -3.79 -5.49
CA ALA A 42 14.18 -3.55 -6.89
C ALA A 42 15.49 -3.43 -7.69
N LEU A 43 16.47 -2.75 -7.12
CA LEU A 43 17.73 -2.59 -7.81
C LEU A 43 18.38 -3.96 -8.00
N ARG A 44 18.30 -4.82 -6.99
CA ARG A 44 18.87 -6.13 -7.10
C ARG A 44 18.13 -7.00 -8.12
N ALA A 45 16.85 -6.75 -8.30
CA ALA A 45 16.03 -7.53 -9.20
C ALA A 45 15.82 -6.84 -10.55
N LEU A 46 16.59 -5.83 -10.85
CA LEU A 46 16.34 -5.03 -12.03
C LEU A 46 16.29 -5.84 -13.30
N ARG A 47 17.01 -6.91 -13.39
CA ARG A 47 17.00 -7.69 -14.59
C ARG A 47 15.66 -8.36 -14.80
N GLN A 48 14.83 -8.49 -13.78
CA GLN A 48 13.55 -9.15 -13.94
C GLN A 48 12.53 -8.22 -14.55
N LEU A 49 12.82 -6.93 -14.60
CA LEU A 49 11.89 -6.00 -15.21
C LEU A 49 12.07 -6.09 -16.72
N ARG A 50 11.13 -6.69 -17.40
CA ARG A 50 11.23 -6.83 -18.80
C ARG A 50 10.78 -5.66 -19.57
N GLU A 51 9.78 -4.96 -19.12
CA GLU A 51 9.24 -3.87 -19.85
C GLU A 51 9.38 -2.59 -19.06
N PRO A 52 10.27 -1.68 -19.42
CA PRO A 52 10.46 -0.43 -18.67
C PRO A 52 9.21 0.39 -18.49
N ALA A 53 8.23 0.21 -19.35
CA ALA A 53 7.00 0.97 -19.22
C ALA A 53 6.27 0.59 -17.95
N PHE A 54 6.53 -0.57 -17.36
CA PHE A 54 5.85 -0.99 -16.16
C PHE A 54 6.71 -0.77 -14.92
N PHE A 55 7.72 0.06 -15.01
CA PHE A 55 8.61 0.30 -13.89
C PHE A 55 7.87 0.76 -12.65
N GLU A 56 6.99 1.70 -12.79
CA GLU A 56 6.30 2.24 -11.63
C GLU A 56 5.47 1.20 -10.90
N THR A 57 4.66 0.42 -11.63
CA THR A 57 3.83 -0.58 -10.97
C THR A 57 4.71 -1.70 -10.40
N TRP A 58 5.81 -2.02 -11.08
CA TRP A 58 6.70 -3.05 -10.62
C TRP A 58 7.38 -2.63 -9.31
N LEU A 59 7.88 -1.38 -9.24
CA LEU A 59 8.54 -0.89 -8.06
C LEU A 59 7.52 -0.76 -6.92
N THR A 60 6.34 -0.25 -7.23
CA THR A 60 5.30 -0.09 -6.23
C THR A 60 4.96 -1.45 -5.60
N ARG A 61 4.86 -2.50 -6.44
CA ARG A 61 4.53 -3.79 -5.92
C ARG A 61 5.61 -4.28 -4.97
N ILE A 62 6.89 -4.04 -5.28
CA ILE A 62 7.98 -4.46 -4.43
C ILE A 62 7.90 -3.74 -3.08
N VAL A 63 7.61 -2.43 -3.11
CA VAL A 63 7.50 -1.67 -1.88
C VAL A 63 6.30 -2.15 -1.07
N LEU A 64 5.18 -2.47 -1.73
CA LEU A 64 4.01 -2.94 -1.00
C LEU A 64 4.32 -4.29 -0.35
N ASN A 65 5.11 -5.12 -0.99
CA ASN A 65 5.47 -6.39 -0.40
C ASN A 65 6.26 -6.16 0.88
N GLU A 66 7.09 -5.10 0.93
CA GLU A 66 7.84 -4.79 2.14
C GLU A 66 6.88 -4.31 3.22
N CYS A 67 5.86 -3.55 2.86
CA CYS A 67 4.89 -3.07 3.82
C CYS A 67 4.14 -4.26 4.42
N HIS A 68 3.75 -5.21 3.56
CA HIS A 68 2.99 -6.37 4.04
C HIS A 68 3.89 -7.24 4.94
N ARG A 69 5.17 -7.31 4.64
CA ARG A 69 6.09 -8.08 5.43
C ARG A 69 6.20 -7.45 6.83
N GLU A 70 6.25 -6.13 6.89
CA GLU A 70 6.35 -5.44 8.15
C GLU A 70 5.07 -5.64 8.98
N LEU A 71 3.91 -5.60 8.31
CA LEU A 71 2.66 -5.80 9.02
C LEU A 71 2.58 -7.22 9.60
N ARG A 72 3.07 -8.21 8.86
CA ARG A 72 3.05 -9.57 9.35
C ARG A 72 4.01 -9.71 10.53
N ARG A 73 5.15 -9.00 10.47
CA ARG A 73 6.11 -9.06 11.55
C ARG A 73 5.49 -8.47 12.82
N ARG A 74 4.74 -7.37 12.67
CA ARG A 74 4.12 -6.74 13.82
C ARG A 74 3.12 -7.69 14.46
N ARG A 75 2.35 -8.39 13.62
CA ARG A 75 1.36 -9.28 14.14
C ARG A 75 2.03 -10.41 14.91
N ARG A 76 3.12 -10.95 14.43
CA ARG A 76 3.78 -12.02 15.10
C ARG A 76 4.32 -11.54 16.43
N LEU A 77 4.90 -10.39 16.49
CA LEU A 77 5.45 -9.88 17.70
C LEU A 77 4.36 -9.57 18.71
N ALA A 78 3.22 -9.20 18.26
CA ALA A 78 2.16 -8.86 19.15
C ALA A 78 1.34 -10.08 19.54
N GLY A 79 1.65 -11.19 19.04
CA GLY A 79 0.87 -12.32 19.44
C GLY A 79 -0.28 -12.64 18.61
N GLU A 80 -0.30 -12.32 17.49
CA GLU A 80 -1.34 -12.65 16.67
C GLU A 80 -2.68 -12.22 16.86
N GLU A 81 -3.17 -12.35 17.92
CA GLU A 81 -4.49 -11.99 18.00
C GLU A 81 -4.46 -10.59 18.08
N ALA A 82 -3.47 -10.04 18.10
CA ALA A 82 -3.37 -8.71 18.31
C ALA A 82 -3.91 -8.04 17.19
N LEU A 83 -4.85 -7.90 16.96
CA LEU A 83 -5.28 -7.26 15.94
C LEU A 83 -4.96 -6.00 15.94
N PRO A 84 -4.86 -5.51 15.24
CA PRO A 84 -4.49 -4.28 14.87
C PRO A 84 -5.28 -3.26 15.43
N GLU A 85 -5.54 -3.13 16.26
CA GLU A 85 -6.23 -2.25 16.76
C GLU A 85 -5.74 -1.07 16.64
N SER A 86 -5.20 -0.73 16.44
CA SER A 86 -4.77 0.38 16.18
C SER A 86 -5.09 1.34 16.98
N ALA A 87 -5.67 1.68 16.98
CA ALA A 87 -6.02 2.57 17.69
C ALA A 87 -5.28 3.50 18.24
N GLY A 88 -4.74 3.93 18.05
CA GLY A 88 -4.03 4.75 18.58
C GLY A 88 -4.71 5.91 18.97
N PRO A 89 -4.30 6.43 19.88
CA PRO A 89 -4.88 7.54 20.40
C PRO A 89 -4.63 8.64 19.50
N ASP A 90 -3.62 8.68 18.83
CA ASP A 90 -3.34 9.78 18.06
C ASP A 90 -4.35 9.76 17.04
N ALA A 91 -5.30 9.12 17.20
CA ALA A 91 -6.30 9.08 16.25
C ALA A 91 -6.77 10.43 16.00
N TYR A 92 -6.61 11.39 16.86
CA TYR A 92 -7.06 12.57 16.63
C TYR A 92 -6.49 13.17 15.48
N ASP A 93 -5.32 13.11 15.24
CA ASP A 93 -4.73 13.72 14.18
C ASP A 93 -5.08 12.99 12.96
N ALA A 94 -5.38 11.78 13.05
CA ALA A 94 -5.60 11.06 11.86
C ALA A 94 -6.98 11.29 11.46
N LEU A 95 -7.26 11.50 10.30
CA LEU A 95 -8.57 11.63 9.85
C LEU A 95 -9.25 10.31 10.01
N PRO A 96 -10.51 10.28 10.37
CA PRO A 96 -11.25 9.06 10.52
C PRO A 96 -11.09 8.14 9.32
N LEU A 97 -10.99 8.69 8.14
CA LEU A 97 -10.84 7.89 6.97
C LEU A 97 -9.53 7.13 6.96
N LYS A 98 -8.45 7.76 7.36
CA LYS A 98 -7.17 7.09 7.36
C LYS A 98 -7.18 5.96 8.37
N GLU A 99 -7.83 6.17 9.49
CA GLU A 99 -7.89 5.16 10.50
C GLU A 99 -8.74 3.99 10.01
N ALA A 100 -9.85 4.28 9.34
CA ALA A 100 -10.71 3.24 8.82
C ALA A 100 -9.97 2.41 7.76
N VAL A 101 -9.17 3.08 6.93
CA VAL A 101 -8.41 2.39 5.92
C VAL A 101 -7.41 1.45 6.58
N ARG A 102 -6.78 1.86 7.67
CA ARG A 102 -5.81 1.01 8.32
C ARG A 102 -6.45 -0.22 8.93
N ARG A 103 -7.73 -0.16 9.24
CA ARG A 103 -8.40 -1.28 9.82
C ARG A 103 -8.89 -2.29 8.81
N LEU A 104 -8.85 -1.96 7.55
CA LEU A 104 -9.32 -2.89 6.55
C LEU A 104 -8.39 -4.10 6.47
N PRO A 105 -8.92 -5.25 6.12
CA PRO A 105 -8.07 -6.40 5.88
C PRO A 105 -7.01 -6.05 4.86
N GLU A 106 -5.84 -6.63 4.98
CA GLU A 106 -4.70 -6.28 4.17
C GLU A 106 -4.98 -6.25 2.68
N ASP A 107 -5.66 -7.23 2.13
CA ASP A 107 -5.90 -7.28 0.70
C ASP A 107 -6.86 -6.19 0.25
N LEU A 108 -7.80 -5.80 1.10
CA LEU A 108 -8.74 -4.75 0.73
C LEU A 108 -8.05 -3.39 0.88
N ARG A 109 -7.20 -3.27 1.89
CA ARG A 109 -6.51 -2.01 2.13
C ARG A 109 -5.62 -1.68 0.93
N ALA A 110 -4.94 -2.70 0.38
CA ALA A 110 -4.06 -2.48 -0.74
C ALA A 110 -4.81 -1.87 -1.92
N VAL A 111 -5.99 -2.40 -2.21
CA VAL A 111 -6.74 -1.91 -3.35
C VAL A 111 -7.18 -0.47 -3.13
N VAL A 112 -7.65 -0.16 -1.93
CA VAL A 112 -8.12 1.18 -1.64
C VAL A 112 -6.97 2.19 -1.73
N ILE A 113 -5.82 1.84 -1.17
CA ILE A 113 -4.72 2.76 -1.18
C ILE A 113 -4.27 3.05 -2.61
N LEU A 114 -4.16 2.03 -3.44
CA LEU A 114 -3.71 2.26 -4.79
C LEU A 114 -4.74 3.01 -5.61
N ARG A 115 -6.01 2.63 -5.47
CA ARG A 115 -7.03 3.29 -6.27
C ARG A 115 -7.28 4.73 -5.87
N TYR A 116 -7.39 4.99 -4.61
CA TYR A 116 -7.82 6.29 -4.17
C TYR A 116 -6.75 7.23 -3.61
N PHE A 117 -5.65 6.71 -3.17
CA PHE A 117 -4.62 7.57 -2.65
C PHE A 117 -3.42 7.68 -3.60
N ALA A 118 -3.12 6.62 -4.32
CA ALA A 118 -2.03 6.66 -5.26
C ALA A 118 -2.50 7.02 -6.68
N GLY A 119 -3.80 7.05 -6.89
CA GLY A 119 -4.32 7.45 -8.20
C GLY A 119 -4.27 6.41 -9.30
N TYR A 120 -4.15 5.15 -8.98
CA TYR A 120 -4.08 4.14 -10.00
C TYR A 120 -5.47 3.78 -10.54
N THR A 121 -5.51 3.39 -11.79
CA THR A 121 -6.75 2.89 -12.38
C THR A 121 -6.93 1.47 -11.87
N GLN A 122 -8.07 0.87 -12.15
CA GLN A 122 -8.32 -0.48 -11.74
C GLN A 122 -7.34 -1.42 -12.40
N ALA A 123 -7.04 -1.22 -13.67
CA ALA A 123 -6.09 -2.06 -14.37
C ALA A 123 -4.69 -1.94 -13.78
N GLU A 124 -4.29 -0.73 -13.43
CA GLU A 124 -2.99 -0.51 -12.84
C GLU A 124 -2.91 -1.11 -11.45
N THR A 125 -4.00 -1.01 -10.69
CA THR A 125 -4.05 -1.59 -9.36
C THR A 125 -3.90 -3.11 -9.45
N ALA A 126 -4.61 -3.72 -10.36
CA ALA A 126 -4.55 -5.17 -10.52
C ALA A 126 -3.14 -5.60 -10.90
N ARG A 127 -2.51 -4.82 -11.76
CA ARG A 127 -1.17 -5.16 -12.18
C ARG A 127 -0.19 -5.00 -11.03
N ALA A 128 -0.29 -3.93 -10.27
CA ALA A 128 0.61 -3.70 -9.16
C ALA A 128 0.48 -4.79 -8.10
N LEU A 129 -0.73 -5.29 -7.90
CA LEU A 129 -0.96 -6.31 -6.90
C LEU A 129 -0.84 -7.73 -7.48
N ASN A 130 -0.68 -7.83 -8.78
CA ASN A 130 -0.57 -9.10 -9.46
C ASN A 130 -1.82 -9.94 -9.24
N ILE A 131 -2.96 -9.38 -9.44
CA ILE A 131 -4.25 -10.08 -9.32
C ILE A 131 -5.06 -9.77 -10.55
N PRO A 132 -6.08 -10.56 -10.85
CA PRO A 132 -6.95 -10.29 -11.98
C PRO A 132 -7.72 -9.00 -11.74
N GLN A 133 -8.06 -8.32 -12.79
CA GLN A 133 -8.78 -7.06 -12.67
C GLN A 133 -10.14 -7.25 -12.02
N GLY A 134 -10.81 -8.36 -12.31
CA GLY A 134 -12.09 -8.64 -11.66
C GLY A 134 -11.94 -8.79 -10.16
N THR A 135 -10.82 -9.34 -9.70
CA THR A 135 -10.56 -9.50 -8.29
C THR A 135 -10.35 -8.12 -7.67
N ALA A 136 -9.64 -7.24 -8.37
CA ALA A 136 -9.42 -5.90 -7.86
C ALA A 136 -10.76 -5.18 -7.73
N ALA A 137 -11.64 -5.35 -8.70
CA ALA A 137 -12.94 -4.69 -8.67
C ALA A 137 -13.78 -5.20 -7.50
N THR A 138 -13.78 -6.50 -7.26
CA THR A 138 -14.56 -7.09 -6.19
C THR A 138 -14.00 -6.61 -4.84
N ARG A 139 -12.70 -6.58 -4.70
CA ARG A 139 -12.09 -6.13 -3.45
C ARG A 139 -12.38 -4.65 -3.21
N GLN A 140 -12.40 -3.86 -4.27
CA GLN A 140 -12.67 -2.45 -4.13
C GLN A 140 -14.09 -2.27 -3.61
N ARG A 141 -15.05 -3.00 -4.18
CA ARG A 141 -16.43 -2.87 -3.78
C ARG A 141 -16.60 -3.27 -2.33
N ARG A 142 -15.99 -4.36 -1.92
CA ARG A 142 -16.10 -4.82 -0.59
C ARG A 142 -15.45 -3.86 0.37
N ALA A 143 -14.32 -3.30 0.03
CA ALA A 143 -13.64 -2.34 0.87
C ALA A 143 -14.51 -1.11 1.10
N LEU A 144 -15.16 -0.66 0.03
CA LEU A 144 -15.99 0.54 0.18
C LEU A 144 -17.19 0.26 1.08
N GLN A 145 -17.72 -0.95 1.06
CA GLN A 145 -18.83 -1.30 1.91
C GLN A 145 -18.36 -1.27 3.35
N LEU A 146 -17.19 -1.81 3.65
CA LEU A 146 -16.69 -1.82 5.00
C LEU A 146 -16.37 -0.40 5.48
N LEU A 147 -15.85 0.41 4.59
CA LEU A 147 -15.53 1.78 4.98
C LEU A 147 -16.80 2.56 5.31
N ARG A 148 -17.87 2.29 4.62
CA ARG A 148 -19.09 3.00 4.90
C ARG A 148 -19.57 2.61 6.26
N LEU A 149 -19.51 1.34 6.63
CA LEU A 149 -19.95 0.90 7.92
C LEU A 149 -19.05 1.48 8.99
N GLU A 150 -17.79 1.48 8.79
CA GLU A 150 -16.86 1.97 9.77
C GLU A 150 -17.03 3.46 10.01
N LEU A 151 -17.33 4.22 9.00
CA LEU A 151 -17.47 5.65 9.17
C LEU A 151 -18.90 6.07 9.54
N GLY A 152 -19.74 5.10 9.69
CA GLY A 152 -21.09 5.45 10.06
C GLY A 152 -21.86 6.20 9.02
N GLU A 153 -21.44 6.11 7.78
CA GLU A 153 -22.06 6.77 6.77
C GLU A 153 -23.26 6.31 6.38
N GLU A 154 -24.08 6.61 6.73
CA GLU A 154 -25.18 6.10 6.38
C GLU A 154 -25.56 6.68 5.26
N GLY A 155 -25.47 6.89 4.79
CA GLY A 155 -25.86 7.35 3.82
C GLY A 155 -25.66 7.88 2.91
N ASP A 156 -25.66 8.12 2.73
CA ASP A 156 -25.44 8.54 1.95
C ASP A 156 -25.92 8.49 1.08
N PRO A 157 -26.23 8.76 0.75
CA PRO A 157 -26.93 8.71 -0.19
C PRO A 157 -26.78 8.39 -1.07
#